data_b9bfdb414210d06cb2bb5d8a0b98f370
#
_entry.id   b9bfdb414210d06cb2bb5d8a0b98f370
#
_cell.length_a   1.000
_cell.length_b   1.000
_cell.length_c   1.000
_cell.angle_alpha   90.00
_cell.angle_beta   90.00
_cell.angle_gamma   90.00
#
_symmetry.space_group_name_H-M   'P 1'
#
loop_
_entity.id
_entity.type
_entity.pdbx_description
1 polymer ?
#
loop_
_entity_poly.entity_id
_entity_poly.type
_entity_poly.pdbx_seq_one_letter_code
_entity_poly.pdbx_strand_id
1 'polypeptide(L)'
;MGGISSIARLGVKGLKSILQDSVPEAIQKIPTKVKEVAPEVAQKTQRSNTVPTYKKAKELLNKKGKTLDFGAGKGLGAKEIKADTFEPYAKDWKPDYNKSVDIPTESYENITSLNVLNVLQKGDRDQAILEIGRILKPDGTAIISTRGSDVLEAAGTKGDEAMSIITSTGTYQKGFTPDELVGYTQDLLGPGYVVEKVSGIGKAAIKIIKVSKKYGGRIMRDPNKNYNEQRAI
;
A
#
# COMPACT_ATOMS: atom_id res chain seq x y z
N MET A 1 20.51 -50.69 17.17
CA MET A 1 20.88 -49.26 17.37
C MET A 1 21.25 -48.71 16.01
N GLY A 2 20.52 -47.79 15.50
CA GLY A 2 20.86 -47.20 14.21
C GLY A 2 19.71 -46.41 13.60
N GLY A 3 19.83 -45.08 13.61
CA GLY A 3 19.39 -44.28 12.51
C GLY A 3 18.08 -43.49 12.65
N ILE A 4 18.10 -42.43 13.46
CA ILE A 4 17.17 -41.31 13.30
C ILE A 4 18.05 -40.04 13.02
N SER A 5 18.40 -39.83 11.77
CA SER A 5 19.19 -38.61 11.42
C SER A 5 19.09 -38.18 9.94
N SER A 6 18.00 -38.44 9.23
CA SER A 6 17.89 -38.05 7.81
C SER A 6 16.67 -37.22 7.42
N ILE A 7 15.73 -36.98 8.32
CA ILE A 7 14.48 -36.28 7.97
C ILE A 7 14.54 -34.75 8.23
N ALA A 8 15.49 -34.27 9.02
CA ALA A 8 15.55 -32.86 9.39
C ALA A 8 16.26 -31.94 8.37
N ARG A 9 16.89 -32.44 7.31
CA ARG A 9 17.64 -31.64 6.33
C ARG A 9 16.91 -31.32 5.04
N LEU A 10 15.77 -31.92 4.77
CA LEU A 10 14.97 -31.66 3.56
C LEU A 10 13.95 -30.51 3.72
N GLY A 11 13.61 -30.09 4.95
CA GLY A 11 12.57 -29.09 5.22
C GLY A 11 12.94 -27.66 4.85
N VAL A 12 14.20 -27.27 4.95
CA VAL A 12 14.60 -25.86 4.79
C VAL A 12 14.88 -25.47 3.33
N LYS A 13 15.38 -26.39 2.51
CA LYS A 13 15.60 -26.12 1.08
C LYS A 13 14.31 -26.19 0.27
N GLY A 14 13.36 -27.05 0.61
CA GLY A 14 12.08 -27.14 -0.08
C GLY A 14 11.15 -25.96 0.19
N LEU A 15 11.18 -25.39 1.39
CA LEU A 15 10.41 -24.19 1.73
C LEU A 15 10.92 -22.93 1.03
N LYS A 16 12.22 -22.82 0.77
CA LYS A 16 12.77 -21.69 0.01
C LYS A 16 12.33 -21.68 -1.46
N SER A 17 12.24 -22.84 -2.11
CA SER A 17 11.80 -22.89 -3.52
C SER A 17 10.30 -22.62 -3.68
N ILE A 18 9.46 -23.12 -2.77
CA ILE A 18 8.01 -22.89 -2.80
C ILE A 18 7.64 -21.42 -2.53
N LEU A 19 8.41 -20.74 -1.70
CA LEU A 19 8.23 -19.29 -1.45
C LEU A 19 8.75 -18.42 -2.59
N GLN A 20 9.72 -18.89 -3.36
CA GLN A 20 10.32 -18.14 -4.47
C GLN A 20 9.40 -18.08 -5.70
N ASP A 21 8.61 -19.11 -5.96
CA ASP A 21 7.69 -19.19 -7.10
C ASP A 21 6.35 -18.44 -6.88
N SER A 22 6.06 -17.99 -5.65
CA SER A 22 4.83 -17.28 -5.32
C SER A 22 5.00 -15.76 -5.14
N VAL A 23 6.24 -15.25 -5.20
CA VAL A 23 6.55 -13.83 -5.08
C VAL A 23 6.64 -13.22 -6.47
N PRO A 24 5.86 -12.18 -6.81
CA PRO A 24 5.99 -11.49 -8.10
C PRO A 24 7.44 -11.08 -8.36
N GLU A 25 7.90 -11.24 -9.61
CA GLU A 25 9.29 -10.94 -10.02
C GLU A 25 9.73 -9.50 -9.65
N ALA A 26 8.76 -8.57 -9.59
CA ALA A 26 8.96 -7.19 -9.13
C ALA A 26 9.47 -7.10 -7.68
N ILE A 27 9.08 -8.03 -6.80
CA ILE A 27 9.52 -8.04 -5.40
C ILE A 27 10.98 -8.57 -5.27
N GLN A 28 11.43 -9.39 -6.23
CA GLN A 28 12.79 -9.93 -6.23
C GLN A 28 13.87 -8.91 -6.66
N LYS A 29 13.46 -7.82 -7.35
CA LYS A 29 14.36 -6.81 -7.92
C LYS A 29 14.47 -5.52 -7.11
N ILE A 30 13.87 -5.44 -5.92
CA ILE A 30 13.94 -4.23 -5.11
C ILE A 30 15.32 -4.10 -4.47
N PRO A 31 16.06 -3.00 -4.74
CA PRO A 31 17.35 -2.77 -4.10
C PRO A 31 17.19 -2.67 -2.57
N THR A 32 17.95 -3.45 -1.84
CA THR A 32 17.92 -3.51 -0.36
C THR A 32 18.44 -2.25 0.35
N LYS A 33 18.82 -1.21 -0.39
CA LYS A 33 19.28 0.08 0.15
C LYS A 33 18.35 1.21 -0.31
N VAL A 34 17.23 1.35 0.36
CA VAL A 34 16.44 2.60 0.32
C VAL A 34 17.12 3.58 1.27
N LYS A 35 17.33 4.83 0.84
CA LYS A 35 17.87 5.89 1.69
C LYS A 35 16.79 6.23 2.72
N GLU A 36 16.99 5.78 3.95
CA GLU A 36 16.04 5.94 5.04
C GLU A 36 15.78 7.44 5.29
N VAL A 37 14.50 7.82 5.27
CA VAL A 37 14.10 9.20 5.59
C VAL A 37 14.34 9.43 7.08
N ALA A 38 14.99 10.54 7.42
CA ALA A 38 15.22 10.86 8.83
C ALA A 38 13.89 10.96 9.59
N PRO A 39 13.75 10.28 10.76
CA PRO A 39 12.49 10.19 11.49
C PRO A 39 11.84 11.54 11.79
N GLU A 40 12.62 12.56 12.12
CA GLU A 40 12.13 13.91 12.37
C GLU A 40 11.51 14.59 11.14
N VAL A 41 11.96 14.24 9.92
CA VAL A 41 11.38 14.73 8.67
C VAL A 41 10.06 14.03 8.38
N ALA A 42 10.02 12.71 8.57
CA ALA A 42 8.79 11.94 8.41
C ALA A 42 7.70 12.39 9.37
N GLN A 43 8.03 12.68 10.64
CA GLN A 43 7.08 13.16 11.64
C GLN A 43 6.43 14.51 11.27
N LYS A 44 7.12 15.37 10.52
CA LYS A 44 6.54 16.66 10.05
C LYS A 44 5.37 16.48 9.08
N THR A 45 5.23 15.31 8.47
CA THR A 45 4.12 15.01 7.56
C THR A 45 2.87 14.51 8.30
N GLN A 46 3.00 14.13 9.57
CA GLN A 46 1.90 13.59 10.36
C GLN A 46 0.88 14.68 10.76
N ARG A 47 -0.39 14.45 10.46
CA ARG A 47 -1.46 15.41 10.75
C ARG A 47 -1.89 15.38 12.21
N SER A 48 -2.25 16.56 12.73
CA SER A 48 -2.75 16.73 14.11
C SER A 48 -4.26 16.56 14.23
N ASN A 49 -5.00 16.52 13.12
CA ASN A 49 -6.45 16.42 13.09
C ASN A 49 -6.92 15.26 12.22
N THR A 50 -8.08 14.68 12.57
CA THR A 50 -8.76 13.68 11.73
C THR A 50 -9.13 14.27 10.38
N VAL A 51 -8.92 13.52 9.31
CA VAL A 51 -9.23 13.95 7.96
C VAL A 51 -10.61 13.42 7.58
N PRO A 52 -11.54 14.25 7.07
CA PRO A 52 -12.88 13.80 6.67
C PRO A 52 -12.89 12.64 5.67
N THR A 53 -11.79 12.48 4.92
CA THR A 53 -11.57 11.38 3.97
C THR A 53 -11.64 9.99 4.60
N TYR A 54 -11.35 9.84 5.91
CA TYR A 54 -11.48 8.53 6.59
C TYR A 54 -12.91 8.03 6.63
N LYS A 55 -13.90 8.91 6.87
CA LYS A 55 -15.33 8.53 6.82
C LYS A 55 -15.71 8.00 5.45
N LYS A 56 -15.28 8.70 4.40
CA LYS A 56 -15.56 8.27 3.02
C LYS A 56 -14.81 6.98 2.65
N ALA A 57 -13.56 6.83 3.05
CA ALA A 57 -12.81 5.61 2.83
C ALA A 57 -13.51 4.40 3.47
N LYS A 58 -14.01 4.55 4.71
CA LYS A 58 -14.75 3.51 5.43
C LYS A 58 -15.96 2.97 4.66
N GLU A 59 -16.69 3.84 3.93
CA GLU A 59 -17.84 3.43 3.11
C GLU A 59 -17.45 2.51 1.95
N LEU A 60 -16.20 2.58 1.49
CA LEU A 60 -15.67 1.84 0.35
C LEU A 60 -14.97 0.53 0.76
N LEU A 61 -14.72 0.34 2.04
CA LEU A 61 -14.12 -0.88 2.57
C LEU A 61 -15.16 -2.01 2.65
N ASN A 62 -14.68 -3.25 2.71
CA ASN A 62 -15.54 -4.38 3.02
C ASN A 62 -16.16 -4.21 4.40
N LYS A 63 -17.48 -4.42 4.51
CA LYS A 63 -18.22 -4.22 5.77
C LYS A 63 -17.78 -5.16 6.90
N LYS A 64 -17.15 -6.28 6.56
CA LYS A 64 -16.66 -7.30 7.48
C LYS A 64 -15.15 -7.45 7.34
N GLY A 65 -14.48 -7.83 8.43
CA GLY A 65 -13.06 -8.14 8.45
C GLY A 65 -12.22 -7.07 9.17
N LYS A 66 -10.96 -7.41 9.38
CA LYS A 66 -9.96 -6.53 10.01
C LYS A 66 -9.54 -5.42 9.06
N THR A 67 -9.35 -4.24 9.62
CA THR A 67 -8.86 -3.07 8.89
C THR A 67 -7.50 -2.65 9.44
N LEU A 68 -6.56 -2.33 8.54
CA LEU A 68 -5.28 -1.73 8.86
C LEU A 68 -5.22 -0.31 8.30
N ASP A 69 -4.78 0.66 9.08
CA ASP A 69 -4.41 2.00 8.62
C ASP A 69 -2.89 2.04 8.41
N PHE A 70 -2.48 1.98 7.15
CA PHE A 70 -1.08 1.90 6.72
C PHE A 70 -0.50 3.31 6.56
N GLY A 71 0.38 3.69 7.48
CA GLY A 71 0.88 5.06 7.64
C GLY A 71 -0.09 5.90 8.47
N ALA A 72 -0.46 5.42 9.66
CA ALA A 72 -1.51 5.97 10.51
C ALA A 72 -1.18 7.37 11.10
N GLY A 73 0.05 7.85 10.95
CA GLY A 73 0.49 9.13 11.49
C GLY A 73 0.36 9.19 13.01
N LYS A 74 -0.60 9.96 13.53
CA LYS A 74 -0.92 10.05 14.98
C LYS A 74 -2.07 9.11 15.40
N GLY A 75 -2.48 8.19 14.55
CA GLY A 75 -3.53 7.20 14.84
C GLY A 75 -4.96 7.75 14.91
N LEU A 76 -5.18 9.03 14.59
CA LEU A 76 -6.50 9.66 14.72
C LEU A 76 -7.51 9.10 13.69
N GLY A 77 -7.06 8.87 12.46
CA GLY A 77 -7.88 8.29 11.41
C GLY A 77 -8.22 6.83 11.67
N ALA A 78 -7.26 6.06 12.16
CA ALA A 78 -7.47 4.66 12.54
C ALA A 78 -8.56 4.51 13.60
N LYS A 79 -8.62 5.40 14.59
CA LYS A 79 -9.70 5.42 15.60
C LYS A 79 -11.08 5.62 14.97
N GLU A 80 -11.20 6.51 13.98
CA GLU A 80 -12.47 6.80 13.27
C GLU A 80 -13.00 5.56 12.54
N ILE A 81 -12.13 4.75 11.97
CA ILE A 81 -12.51 3.56 11.20
C ILE A 81 -12.35 2.25 11.97
N LYS A 82 -11.90 2.30 13.23
CA LYS A 82 -11.61 1.15 14.09
C LYS A 82 -10.59 0.20 13.47
N ALA A 83 -9.48 0.75 12.99
CA ALA A 83 -8.40 0.01 12.34
C ALA A 83 -7.24 -0.23 13.31
N ASP A 84 -6.55 -1.35 13.10
CA ASP A 84 -5.18 -1.54 13.59
C ASP A 84 -4.25 -0.54 12.89
N THR A 85 -3.11 -0.23 13.47
CA THR A 85 -2.24 0.85 13.01
C THR A 85 -0.85 0.36 12.63
N PHE A 86 -0.37 0.81 11.47
CA PHE A 86 1.04 0.73 11.12
C PHE A 86 1.61 2.14 10.95
N GLU A 87 2.64 2.48 11.74
CA GLU A 87 3.35 3.76 11.65
C GLU A 87 4.82 3.59 12.06
N PRO A 88 5.76 3.63 11.11
CA PRO A 88 7.19 3.41 11.41
C PRO A 88 7.83 4.56 12.18
N TYR A 89 7.25 5.76 12.13
CA TYR A 89 7.81 6.98 12.72
C TYR A 89 6.95 7.53 13.87
N ALA A 90 6.20 6.67 14.55
CA ALA A 90 5.43 7.06 15.74
C ALA A 90 6.37 7.57 16.84
N LYS A 91 6.05 8.74 17.44
CA LYS A 91 6.88 9.36 18.47
C LYS A 91 6.27 9.27 19.87
N ASP A 92 5.07 9.79 20.04
CA ASP A 92 4.45 9.99 21.37
C ASP A 92 3.34 8.98 21.66
N TRP A 93 3.26 7.91 20.87
CA TRP A 93 2.29 6.84 21.00
C TRP A 93 2.82 5.53 20.42
N LYS A 94 2.21 4.40 20.78
CA LYS A 94 2.59 3.08 20.31
C LYS A 94 1.57 2.59 19.28
N PRO A 95 1.93 2.43 17.99
CA PRO A 95 1.10 1.75 17.00
C PRO A 95 1.09 0.23 17.25
N ASP A 96 0.15 -0.48 16.63
CA ASP A 96 0.12 -1.93 16.68
C ASP A 96 1.34 -2.53 15.99
N TYR A 97 1.80 -1.89 14.89
CA TYR A 97 3.02 -2.25 14.17
C TYR A 97 3.87 -1.02 13.86
N ASN A 98 5.17 -1.13 14.07
CA ASN A 98 6.16 -0.12 13.66
C ASN A 98 7.11 -0.62 12.55
N LYS A 99 7.01 -1.90 12.18
CA LYS A 99 7.72 -2.50 11.04
C LYS A 99 6.73 -3.26 10.19
N SER A 100 6.75 -3.04 8.88
CA SER A 100 5.82 -3.71 7.97
C SER A 100 6.05 -5.22 7.92
N VAL A 101 7.29 -5.67 8.10
CA VAL A 101 7.66 -7.10 8.13
C VAL A 101 7.01 -7.89 9.28
N ASP A 102 6.60 -7.20 10.36
CA ASP A 102 5.91 -7.82 11.49
C ASP A 102 4.41 -8.05 11.20
N ILE A 103 3.89 -7.47 10.12
CA ILE A 103 2.50 -7.66 9.69
C ILE A 103 2.44 -8.94 8.82
N PRO A 104 1.66 -9.95 9.21
CA PRO A 104 1.62 -11.20 8.45
C PRO A 104 1.06 -11.00 7.03
N THR A 105 1.54 -11.80 6.09
CA THR A 105 0.99 -11.86 4.72
C THR A 105 -0.48 -12.25 4.77
N GLU A 106 -1.31 -11.62 3.92
CA GLU A 106 -2.74 -11.92 3.78
C GLU A 106 -3.49 -11.91 5.12
N SER A 107 -3.23 -10.89 5.95
CA SER A 107 -3.79 -10.79 7.31
C SER A 107 -4.95 -9.81 7.45
N TYR A 108 -5.17 -8.91 6.47
CA TYR A 108 -6.22 -7.89 6.53
C TYR A 108 -7.15 -7.93 5.32
N GLU A 109 -8.46 -7.87 5.58
CA GLU A 109 -9.50 -7.72 4.55
C GLU A 109 -9.58 -6.29 4.01
N ASN A 110 -9.19 -5.33 4.84
CA ASN A 110 -9.29 -3.91 4.52
C ASN A 110 -7.97 -3.20 4.87
N ILE A 111 -7.52 -2.31 3.97
CA ILE A 111 -6.38 -1.43 4.23
C ILE A 111 -6.75 -0.01 3.82
N THR A 112 -6.40 0.98 4.64
CA THR A 112 -6.38 2.39 4.25
C THR A 112 -4.94 2.90 4.21
N SER A 113 -4.61 3.75 3.24
CA SER A 113 -3.33 4.48 3.19
C SER A 113 -3.60 5.87 2.61
N LEU A 114 -3.94 6.81 3.49
CA LEU A 114 -4.48 8.10 3.09
C LEU A 114 -3.44 9.22 3.24
N ASN A 115 -3.00 9.76 2.09
CA ASN A 115 -1.94 10.77 1.99
C ASN A 115 -0.58 10.31 2.53
N VAL A 116 -0.25 9.05 2.32
CA VAL A 116 1.05 8.46 2.67
C VAL A 116 1.98 8.42 1.46
N LEU A 117 1.52 7.88 0.34
CA LEU A 117 2.37 7.69 -0.83
C LEU A 117 2.93 9.00 -1.40
N ASN A 118 2.22 10.10 -1.21
CA ASN A 118 2.68 11.42 -1.68
C ASN A 118 3.85 12.00 -0.89
N VAL A 119 4.15 11.50 0.30
CA VAL A 119 5.29 11.97 1.12
C VAL A 119 6.50 11.04 1.05
N LEU A 120 6.38 9.94 0.32
CA LEU A 120 7.44 8.95 0.13
C LEU A 120 8.20 9.20 -1.18
N GLN A 121 9.52 9.08 -1.14
CA GLN A 121 10.34 8.99 -2.35
C GLN A 121 10.00 7.70 -3.11
N LYS A 122 10.37 7.63 -4.41
CA LYS A 122 9.95 6.55 -5.30
C LYS A 122 10.20 5.15 -4.73
N GLY A 123 11.39 4.87 -4.22
CA GLY A 123 11.75 3.55 -3.70
C GLY A 123 10.90 3.14 -2.49
N ASP A 124 10.69 4.06 -1.54
CA ASP A 124 9.84 3.81 -0.34
C ASP A 124 8.38 3.66 -0.72
N ARG A 125 7.93 4.42 -1.73
CA ARG A 125 6.56 4.36 -2.26
C ARG A 125 6.29 3.04 -2.96
N ASP A 126 7.22 2.56 -3.79
CA ASP A 126 7.16 1.25 -4.44
C ASP A 126 7.03 0.15 -3.37
N GLN A 127 7.88 0.20 -2.36
CA GLN A 127 7.85 -0.75 -1.26
C GLN A 127 6.53 -0.69 -0.47
N ALA A 128 6.00 0.50 -0.20
CA ALA A 128 4.72 0.65 0.50
C ALA A 128 3.56 0.02 -0.28
N ILE A 129 3.50 0.20 -1.61
CA ILE A 129 2.48 -0.42 -2.45
C ILE A 129 2.59 -1.95 -2.44
N LEU A 130 3.81 -2.48 -2.57
CA LEU A 130 4.05 -3.93 -2.53
C LEU A 130 3.70 -4.55 -1.18
N GLU A 131 4.01 -3.88 -0.08
CA GLU A 131 3.63 -4.31 1.27
C GLU A 131 2.11 -4.30 1.48
N ILE A 132 1.42 -3.26 1.00
CA ILE A 132 -0.06 -3.22 1.00
C ILE A 132 -0.62 -4.43 0.24
N GLY A 133 -0.07 -4.75 -0.94
CA GLY A 133 -0.47 -5.92 -1.71
C GLY A 133 -0.21 -7.24 -0.97
N ARG A 134 0.95 -7.37 -0.31
CA ARG A 134 1.33 -8.55 0.47
C ARG A 134 0.38 -8.78 1.66
N ILE A 135 0.09 -7.71 2.40
CA ILE A 135 -0.73 -7.73 3.62
C ILE A 135 -2.20 -7.99 3.30
N LEU A 136 -2.69 -7.52 2.16
CA LEU A 136 -4.08 -7.65 1.74
C LEU A 136 -4.44 -9.11 1.49
N LYS A 137 -5.54 -9.58 2.07
CA LYS A 137 -6.11 -10.92 1.82
C LYS A 137 -6.67 -11.03 0.41
N PRO A 138 -6.78 -12.25 -0.15
CA PRO A 138 -7.60 -12.48 -1.33
C PRO A 138 -9.02 -11.93 -1.12
N ASP A 139 -9.58 -11.29 -2.14
CA ASP A 139 -10.85 -10.55 -2.15
C ASP A 139 -10.89 -9.36 -1.17
N GLY A 140 -9.75 -9.02 -0.56
CA GLY A 140 -9.58 -7.83 0.26
C GLY A 140 -9.57 -6.54 -0.56
N THR A 141 -9.81 -5.42 0.13
CA THR A 141 -9.90 -4.08 -0.46
C THR A 141 -8.92 -3.13 0.22
N ALA A 142 -8.08 -2.45 -0.56
CA ALA A 142 -7.29 -1.33 -0.06
C ALA A 142 -7.74 -0.01 -0.70
N ILE A 143 -7.83 1.06 0.10
CA ILE A 143 -8.13 2.42 -0.34
C ILE A 143 -6.89 3.27 -0.12
N ILE A 144 -6.38 3.82 -1.20
CA ILE A 144 -5.21 4.71 -1.19
C ILE A 144 -5.63 6.08 -1.69
N SER A 145 -5.20 7.13 -1.01
CA SER A 145 -5.33 8.49 -1.53
C SER A 145 -4.01 9.24 -1.47
N THR A 146 -3.84 10.19 -2.39
CA THR A 146 -2.68 11.07 -2.48
C THR A 146 -3.12 12.50 -2.75
N ARG A 147 -2.17 13.43 -2.67
CA ARG A 147 -2.32 14.78 -3.20
C ARG A 147 -2.25 14.75 -4.74
N GLY A 148 -2.76 15.81 -5.36
CA GLY A 148 -2.66 16.08 -6.79
C GLY A 148 -1.63 17.17 -7.09
N SER A 149 -1.86 17.93 -8.18
CA SER A 149 -1.03 19.05 -8.60
C SER A 149 -0.91 20.17 -7.56
N ASP A 150 -1.82 20.23 -6.60
CA ASP A 150 -1.80 21.16 -5.46
C ASP A 150 -0.52 21.09 -4.61
N VAL A 151 0.29 20.04 -4.73
CA VAL A 151 1.62 19.99 -4.10
C VAL A 151 2.55 21.08 -4.63
N LEU A 152 2.38 21.51 -5.88
CA LEU A 152 3.21 22.53 -6.53
C LEU A 152 2.93 23.95 -6.04
N GLU A 153 1.84 24.17 -5.30
CA GLU A 153 1.49 25.44 -4.69
C GLU A 153 2.26 25.70 -3.39
N ALA A 154 2.87 24.68 -2.81
CA ALA A 154 3.62 24.82 -1.57
C ALA A 154 5.00 25.45 -1.83
N ALA A 155 5.45 26.29 -0.89
CA ALA A 155 6.80 26.86 -0.95
C ALA A 155 7.87 25.75 -0.84
N GLY A 156 8.85 25.78 -1.75
CA GLY A 156 9.90 24.77 -1.78
C GLY A 156 10.71 24.80 -3.08
N THR A 157 11.47 23.75 -3.30
CA THR A 157 12.25 23.53 -4.52
C THR A 157 11.68 22.36 -5.30
N LYS A 158 11.88 22.37 -6.62
CA LYS A 158 11.46 21.24 -7.48
C LYS A 158 12.10 19.93 -7.00
N GLY A 159 11.31 18.87 -6.91
CA GLY A 159 11.80 17.52 -6.65
C GLY A 159 12.31 16.82 -7.92
N ASP A 160 12.66 15.57 -7.79
CA ASP A 160 13.27 14.73 -8.82
C ASP A 160 12.25 14.04 -9.75
N GLU A 161 10.98 14.04 -9.38
CA GLU A 161 9.89 13.48 -10.19
C GLU A 161 8.96 14.58 -10.75
N ALA A 162 8.18 14.26 -11.77
CA ALA A 162 7.09 15.12 -12.23
C ALA A 162 6.11 15.39 -11.07
N MET A 163 5.58 16.61 -10.98
CA MET A 163 4.71 17.05 -9.88
C MET A 163 5.28 16.76 -8.49
N SER A 164 6.59 16.91 -8.28
CA SER A 164 7.20 16.76 -6.96
C SER A 164 7.94 18.01 -6.51
N ILE A 165 7.94 18.24 -5.20
CA ILE A 165 8.68 19.31 -4.54
C ILE A 165 9.32 18.82 -3.24
N ILE A 166 10.38 19.49 -2.84
CA ILE A 166 10.90 19.48 -1.47
C ILE A 166 10.45 20.78 -0.83
N THR A 167 9.53 20.68 0.14
CA THR A 167 8.97 21.87 0.81
C THR A 167 10.03 22.65 1.58
N SER A 168 9.74 23.91 1.93
CA SER A 168 10.61 24.74 2.78
C SER A 168 10.93 24.11 4.15
N THR A 169 10.10 23.16 4.61
CA THR A 169 10.32 22.38 5.84
C THR A 169 11.15 21.10 5.63
N GLY A 170 11.62 20.85 4.40
CA GLY A 170 12.44 19.69 4.03
C GLY A 170 11.65 18.41 3.76
N THR A 171 10.31 18.45 3.68
CA THR A 171 9.48 17.28 3.38
C THR A 171 9.32 17.10 1.88
N TYR A 172 9.45 15.86 1.40
CA TYR A 172 9.13 15.52 0.03
C TYR A 172 7.61 15.46 -0.18
N GLN A 173 7.14 15.95 -1.33
CA GLN A 173 5.74 15.85 -1.73
C GLN A 173 5.67 15.52 -3.22
N LYS A 174 4.93 14.47 -3.57
CA LYS A 174 4.61 14.06 -4.95
C LYS A 174 3.10 14.12 -5.16
N GLY A 175 2.66 14.86 -6.16
CA GLY A 175 1.28 14.87 -6.63
C GLY A 175 1.05 13.79 -7.69
N PHE A 176 -0.16 13.23 -7.73
CA PHE A 176 -0.58 12.28 -8.74
C PHE A 176 -1.87 12.75 -9.42
N THR A 177 -2.02 12.44 -10.70
CA THR A 177 -3.34 12.33 -11.31
C THR A 177 -3.96 10.98 -10.92
N PRO A 178 -5.30 10.85 -10.94
CA PRO A 178 -5.94 9.55 -10.68
C PRO A 178 -5.48 8.45 -11.65
N ASP A 179 -5.31 8.77 -12.93
CA ASP A 179 -4.86 7.81 -13.94
C ASP A 179 -3.40 7.39 -13.75
N GLU A 180 -2.52 8.33 -13.42
CA GLU A 180 -1.13 8.04 -13.08
C GLU A 180 -1.05 7.10 -11.86
N LEU A 181 -1.84 7.35 -10.82
CA LEU A 181 -1.84 6.54 -9.60
C LEU A 181 -2.35 5.11 -9.88
N VAL A 182 -3.38 4.96 -10.74
CA VAL A 182 -3.86 3.64 -11.19
C VAL A 182 -2.79 2.89 -11.92
N GLY A 183 -2.22 3.47 -13.01
CA GLY A 183 -1.20 2.82 -13.82
C GLY A 183 0.02 2.43 -12.99
N TYR A 184 0.56 3.37 -12.22
CA TYR A 184 1.70 3.15 -11.34
C TYR A 184 1.49 1.98 -10.35
N THR A 185 0.32 1.93 -9.72
CA THR A 185 -0.01 0.88 -8.74
C THR A 185 -0.27 -0.46 -9.43
N GLN A 186 -0.97 -0.47 -10.56
CA GLN A 186 -1.25 -1.68 -11.32
C GLN A 186 0.04 -2.32 -11.86
N ASP A 187 0.98 -1.52 -12.36
CA ASP A 187 2.26 -1.99 -12.88
C ASP A 187 3.10 -2.67 -11.80
N LEU A 188 3.10 -2.09 -10.58
CA LEU A 188 3.82 -2.68 -9.45
C LEU A 188 3.19 -3.98 -8.92
N LEU A 189 1.87 -4.02 -8.82
CA LEU A 189 1.15 -5.16 -8.22
C LEU A 189 0.91 -6.30 -9.22
N GLY A 190 0.87 -5.99 -10.51
CA GLY A 190 0.65 -6.97 -11.58
C GLY A 190 -0.79 -7.50 -11.66
N PRO A 191 -1.01 -8.59 -12.43
CA PRO A 191 -2.36 -9.05 -12.82
C PRO A 191 -3.15 -9.70 -11.67
N GLY A 192 -2.52 -9.98 -10.53
CA GLY A 192 -3.20 -10.51 -9.33
C GLY A 192 -4.06 -9.47 -8.60
N TYR A 193 -4.10 -8.23 -9.09
CA TYR A 193 -4.82 -7.13 -8.49
C TYR A 193 -5.62 -6.36 -9.53
N VAL A 194 -6.71 -5.77 -9.06
CA VAL A 194 -7.53 -4.82 -9.82
C VAL A 194 -7.37 -3.47 -9.16
N VAL A 195 -6.94 -2.47 -9.94
CA VAL A 195 -6.79 -1.10 -9.47
C VAL A 195 -7.76 -0.20 -10.23
N GLU A 196 -8.62 0.50 -9.51
CA GLU A 196 -9.63 1.39 -10.09
C GLU A 196 -9.65 2.75 -9.40
N LYS A 197 -10.04 3.78 -10.15
CA LYS A 197 -10.20 5.15 -9.61
C LYS A 197 -11.34 5.21 -8.62
N VAL A 198 -11.17 6.05 -7.58
CA VAL A 198 -12.22 6.37 -6.61
C VAL A 198 -12.36 7.90 -6.51
N SER A 199 -13.59 8.38 -6.44
CA SER A 199 -13.89 9.80 -6.25
C SER A 199 -14.26 10.12 -4.79
N GLY A 200 -14.12 11.41 -4.41
CA GLY A 200 -14.54 11.91 -3.10
C GLY A 200 -13.54 11.66 -1.96
N ILE A 201 -12.35 11.12 -2.27
CA ILE A 201 -11.28 10.91 -1.30
C ILE A 201 -10.00 11.58 -1.81
N GLY A 202 -9.73 12.82 -1.37
CA GLY A 202 -8.54 13.55 -1.82
C GLY A 202 -8.57 13.95 -3.29
N LYS A 203 -7.41 14.32 -3.84
CA LYS A 203 -7.25 14.77 -5.24
C LYS A 203 -7.02 13.61 -6.20
N ALA A 204 -6.30 12.57 -5.76
CA ALA A 204 -6.17 11.30 -6.46
C ALA A 204 -6.40 10.16 -5.47
N ALA A 205 -7.29 9.24 -5.82
CA ALA A 205 -7.55 8.08 -4.99
C ALA A 205 -7.87 6.85 -5.84
N ILE A 206 -7.48 5.69 -5.31
CA ILE A 206 -7.67 4.39 -5.93
C ILE A 206 -8.19 3.38 -4.93
N LYS A 207 -8.87 2.38 -5.46
CA LYS A 207 -9.24 1.16 -4.78
C LYS A 207 -8.48 0.00 -5.39
N ILE A 208 -7.84 -0.80 -4.57
CA ILE A 208 -7.15 -2.03 -4.94
C ILE A 208 -7.97 -3.21 -4.44
N ILE A 209 -8.20 -4.19 -5.28
CA ILE A 209 -8.82 -5.47 -4.92
C ILE A 209 -7.81 -6.56 -5.27
N LYS A 210 -7.44 -7.40 -4.30
CA LYS A 210 -6.63 -8.58 -4.55
C LYS A 210 -7.52 -9.71 -5.05
N VAL A 211 -7.22 -10.23 -6.24
CA VAL A 211 -8.04 -11.26 -6.87
C VAL A 211 -7.74 -12.62 -6.26
N SER A 212 -8.77 -13.36 -5.81
CA SER A 212 -8.58 -14.71 -5.32
C SER A 212 -8.20 -15.68 -6.44
N LYS A 213 -7.34 -16.66 -6.14
CA LYS A 213 -6.91 -17.69 -7.11
C LYS A 213 -8.06 -18.49 -7.71
N LYS A 214 -9.23 -18.53 -7.05
CA LYS A 214 -10.44 -19.21 -7.58
C LYS A 214 -10.93 -18.59 -8.89
N TYR A 215 -10.65 -17.31 -9.14
CA TYR A 215 -11.03 -16.60 -10.36
C TYR A 215 -9.87 -16.42 -11.34
N GLY A 216 -8.63 -16.70 -10.93
CA GLY A 216 -7.41 -16.48 -11.72
C GLY A 216 -7.24 -17.36 -12.96
N GLY A 217 -8.13 -18.33 -13.17
CA GLY A 217 -8.11 -19.18 -14.38
C GLY A 217 -8.81 -18.57 -15.61
N ARG A 218 -9.48 -17.42 -15.51
CA ARG A 218 -10.32 -16.88 -16.61
C ARG A 218 -10.32 -15.37 -16.79
N ILE A 219 -9.44 -14.62 -16.18
CA ILE A 219 -9.36 -13.17 -16.47
C ILE A 219 -8.11 -12.91 -17.30
N MET A 220 -8.10 -13.37 -18.55
CA MET A 220 -7.36 -12.70 -19.62
C MET A 220 -8.19 -11.45 -19.96
N ARG A 221 -7.84 -10.32 -19.38
CA ARG A 221 -8.49 -9.04 -19.69
C ARG A 221 -8.12 -8.64 -21.11
N ASP A 222 -9.12 -8.52 -21.94
CA ASP A 222 -9.02 -7.71 -23.15
C ASP A 222 -8.93 -6.23 -22.69
N PRO A 223 -7.80 -5.54 -22.92
CA PRO A 223 -7.62 -4.15 -22.52
C PRO A 223 -8.62 -3.20 -23.22
N ASN A 224 -9.38 -3.67 -24.22
CA ASN A 224 -10.36 -2.91 -24.98
C ASN A 224 -11.82 -3.14 -24.55
N LYS A 225 -12.10 -4.00 -23.54
CA LYS A 225 -13.47 -4.22 -23.07
C LYS A 225 -13.82 -3.38 -21.84
N ASN A 226 -14.93 -2.65 -21.96
CA ASN A 226 -15.48 -1.79 -20.93
C ASN A 226 -15.90 -2.60 -19.68
N TYR A 227 -15.42 -2.23 -18.51
CA TYR A 227 -15.52 -2.98 -17.25
C TYR A 227 -16.95 -3.24 -16.75
N ASN A 228 -17.93 -2.46 -17.22
CA ASN A 228 -19.32 -2.55 -16.81
C ASN A 228 -20.09 -3.69 -17.47
N GLU A 229 -19.60 -4.27 -18.56
CA GLU A 229 -20.29 -5.36 -19.28
C GLU A 229 -19.97 -6.75 -18.73
N GLN A 230 -18.94 -6.91 -17.91
CA GLN A 230 -18.52 -8.22 -17.39
C GLN A 230 -19.18 -8.63 -16.06
N ARG A 231 -20.02 -7.77 -15.47
CA ARG A 231 -20.80 -8.08 -14.25
C ARG A 231 -22.19 -8.65 -14.50
N ALA A 232 -22.58 -8.85 -15.75
CA ALA A 232 -23.93 -9.29 -16.14
C ALA A 232 -24.01 -10.76 -16.62
N ILE A 233 -23.07 -11.61 -16.19
CA ILE A 233 -23.18 -13.08 -16.43
C ILE A 233 -22.91 -13.80 -15.12
#